data_7ffd61b35e1be761cd2bb765516dde58
#
_entry.id   7ffd61b35e1be761cd2bb765516dde58
#
_cell.length_a   1.000
_cell.length_b   1.000
_cell.length_c   1.000
_cell.angle_alpha   90.00
_cell.angle_beta   90.00
_cell.angle_gamma   90.00
#
_symmetry.space_group_name_H-M   'P 1'
#
loop_
_entity.id
_entity.type
_entity.pdbx_description
1 polymer ?
#
loop_
_entity_poly.entity_id
_entity_poly.type
_entity_poly.pdbx_seq_one_letter_code
_entity_poly.pdbx_strand_id
1 'polypeptide(L)'
;MLQDCSLEVKGIELLENSEDPNLDMILVNYQEKREFLEECPFGNVVLACFTTAHARLHLYETLEQLGERVLYFDTDSIIYQHEEGKFNPEIINSLGGWTDELDGDRIVKFMSGGPKNYAYITESGKSVCKVKGLTLNYRASTIVSPEALEKMLKEEIDIINVTYPKYIHRTRQHTVQTLPLTKQYRIVYDKRQRISDYRTLPYGF
;
A
#
# COMPACT_ATOMS: atom_id res chain seq x y z
N MET A 1 13.94 -31.42 13.15
CA MET A 1 13.35 -30.16 13.66
C MET A 1 13.15 -30.18 15.17
N LEU A 2 12.40 -31.10 15.75
CA LEU A 2 12.20 -31.16 17.23
C LEU A 2 13.46 -31.50 18.03
N GLN A 3 14.53 -31.98 17.40
CA GLN A 3 15.82 -32.26 18.01
C GLN A 3 16.86 -31.15 17.79
N ASP A 4 16.49 -30.12 17.05
CA ASP A 4 17.37 -28.98 16.79
C ASP A 4 17.37 -28.05 17.99
N CYS A 5 18.51 -28.01 18.69
CA CYS A 5 18.67 -27.19 19.88
C CYS A 5 18.64 -25.67 19.63
N SER A 6 18.83 -25.25 18.37
CA SER A 6 18.76 -23.85 17.95
C SER A 6 17.34 -23.32 17.82
N LEU A 7 16.34 -24.21 17.74
CA LEU A 7 14.95 -23.85 17.55
C LEU A 7 14.15 -23.88 18.86
N GLU A 8 13.26 -22.92 19.00
CA GLU A 8 12.26 -22.86 20.06
C GLU A 8 10.87 -23.01 19.43
N VAL A 9 10.15 -24.06 19.82
CA VAL A 9 8.78 -24.28 19.37
C VAL A 9 7.85 -23.31 20.11
N LYS A 10 7.09 -22.50 19.36
CA LYS A 10 6.13 -21.52 19.89
C LYS A 10 4.70 -22.02 19.91
N GLY A 11 4.37 -22.98 19.08
CA GLY A 11 3.04 -23.58 19.02
C GLY A 11 3.02 -24.82 18.15
N ILE A 12 2.14 -25.74 18.48
CA ILE A 12 1.86 -26.95 17.72
C ILE A 12 0.35 -27.01 17.53
N GLU A 13 -0.10 -27.06 16.29
CA GLU A 13 -1.51 -27.19 15.94
C GLU A 13 -1.71 -28.46 15.11
N LEU A 14 -2.71 -29.27 15.50
CA LEU A 14 -3.17 -30.40 14.70
C LEU A 14 -4.15 -29.86 13.64
N LEU A 15 -3.83 -30.06 12.39
CA LEU A 15 -4.72 -29.71 11.28
C LEU A 15 -5.41 -31.00 10.81
N GLU A 16 -6.71 -31.13 11.13
CA GLU A 16 -7.53 -32.20 10.57
C GLU A 16 -7.67 -32.00 9.07
N ASN A 17 -7.33 -33.02 8.30
CA ASN A 17 -7.52 -32.99 6.85
C ASN A 17 -8.94 -33.44 6.51
N SER A 18 -9.80 -32.52 6.05
CA SER A 18 -11.17 -32.81 5.66
C SER A 18 -11.29 -33.72 4.41
N GLU A 19 -10.22 -33.84 3.63
CA GLU A 19 -10.20 -34.64 2.39
C GLU A 19 -9.62 -36.05 2.61
N ASP A 20 -8.75 -36.23 3.60
CA ASP A 20 -8.17 -37.52 3.99
C ASP A 20 -8.04 -37.61 5.51
N PRO A 21 -8.98 -38.30 6.21
CA PRO A 21 -8.97 -38.41 7.66
C PRO A 21 -7.80 -39.24 8.22
N ASN A 22 -6.99 -39.89 7.36
CA ASN A 22 -5.80 -40.61 7.79
C ASN A 22 -4.51 -39.79 7.66
N LEU A 23 -4.59 -38.56 7.18
CA LEU A 23 -3.46 -37.67 7.01
C LEU A 23 -3.52 -36.53 8.05
N ASP A 24 -3.14 -36.82 9.26
CA ASP A 24 -2.96 -35.80 10.29
C ASP A 24 -1.76 -34.91 9.95
N MET A 25 -2.02 -33.63 9.77
CA MET A 25 -0.96 -32.64 9.57
C MET A 25 -0.70 -31.89 10.87
N ILE A 26 0.57 -31.79 11.25
CA ILE A 26 1.00 -30.99 12.39
C ILE A 26 1.63 -29.69 11.89
N LEU A 27 1.04 -28.56 12.23
CA LEU A 27 1.66 -27.25 12.03
C LEU A 27 2.52 -26.92 13.26
N VAL A 28 3.83 -26.81 13.06
CA VAL A 28 4.76 -26.40 14.11
C VAL A 28 5.21 -24.97 13.82
N ASN A 29 4.84 -24.05 14.69
CA ASN A 29 5.36 -22.70 14.72
C ASN A 29 6.62 -22.67 15.56
N TYR A 30 7.73 -22.24 15.00
CA TYR A 30 9.03 -22.18 15.69
C TYR A 30 9.76 -20.88 15.33
N GLN A 31 10.70 -20.52 16.19
CA GLN A 31 11.67 -19.46 15.94
C GLN A 31 13.06 -19.91 16.36
N GLU A 32 14.09 -19.29 15.84
CA GLU A 32 15.45 -19.48 16.33
C GLU A 32 15.60 -18.84 17.71
N LYS A 33 16.26 -19.55 18.64
CA LYS A 33 16.59 -18.97 19.94
C LYS A 33 17.58 -17.83 19.77
N ARG A 34 17.46 -16.80 20.61
CA ARG A 34 18.29 -15.59 20.50
C ARG A 34 19.79 -15.86 20.54
N GLU A 35 20.22 -16.89 21.22
CA GLU A 35 21.63 -17.30 21.34
C GLU A 35 22.22 -17.90 20.05
N PHE A 36 21.36 -18.30 19.12
CA PHE A 36 21.74 -18.85 17.81
C PHE A 36 21.45 -17.89 16.66
N LEU A 37 20.89 -16.71 16.94
CA LEU A 37 20.67 -15.69 15.91
C LEU A 37 22.02 -15.10 15.52
N GLU A 38 22.47 -15.38 14.32
CA GLU A 38 23.61 -14.69 13.73
C GLU A 38 23.17 -13.28 13.29
N GLU A 39 23.94 -12.28 13.70
CA GLU A 39 23.73 -10.93 13.21
C GLU A 39 23.97 -10.89 11.69
N CYS A 40 23.03 -10.33 10.96
CA CYS A 40 23.21 -10.11 9.52
C CYS A 40 24.42 -9.18 9.32
N PRO A 41 25.55 -9.65 8.75
CA PRO A 41 26.78 -8.85 8.65
C PRO A 41 26.61 -7.62 7.75
N PHE A 42 25.54 -7.59 6.93
CA PHE A 42 25.21 -6.48 6.04
C PHE A 42 24.07 -5.62 6.56
N GLY A 43 23.49 -5.96 7.71
CA GLY A 43 22.37 -5.24 8.33
C GLY A 43 22.87 -4.26 9.41
N ASN A 44 22.47 -3.00 9.33
CA ASN A 44 22.70 -2.03 10.38
C ASN A 44 21.39 -1.33 10.75
N VAL A 45 20.81 -1.73 11.86
CA VAL A 45 19.50 -1.21 12.33
C VAL A 45 19.58 0.29 12.61
N VAL A 46 20.70 0.79 13.12
CA VAL A 46 20.91 2.21 13.43
C VAL A 46 20.89 3.02 12.13
N LEU A 47 21.67 2.62 11.14
CA LEU A 47 21.68 3.30 9.83
C LEU A 47 20.29 3.26 9.18
N ALA A 48 19.61 2.14 9.19
CA ALA A 48 18.27 2.01 8.64
C ALA A 48 17.25 2.94 9.34
N CYS A 49 17.35 3.05 10.68
CA CYS A 49 16.50 3.94 11.46
C CYS A 49 16.74 5.41 11.11
N PHE A 50 18.00 5.84 11.08
CA PHE A 50 18.35 7.24 10.75
C PHE A 50 18.02 7.57 9.29
N THR A 51 18.25 6.66 8.35
CA THR A 51 17.89 6.87 6.93
C THR A 51 16.39 7.16 6.78
N THR A 52 15.55 6.33 7.39
CA THR A 52 14.09 6.55 7.33
C THR A 52 13.63 7.77 8.11
N ALA A 53 14.31 8.13 9.20
CA ALA A 53 14.01 9.34 9.97
C ALA A 53 14.33 10.59 9.16
N HIS A 54 15.52 10.68 8.55
CA HIS A 54 15.91 11.80 7.71
C HIS A 54 15.01 11.96 6.48
N ALA A 55 14.65 10.87 5.81
CA ALA A 55 13.72 10.90 4.69
C ALA A 55 12.36 11.50 5.10
N ARG A 56 11.83 11.12 6.28
CA ARG A 56 10.59 11.71 6.81
C ARG A 56 10.73 13.18 7.18
N LEU A 57 11.85 13.60 7.75
CA LEU A 57 12.08 15.00 8.07
C LEU A 57 12.13 15.85 6.81
N HIS A 58 12.82 15.41 5.78
CA HIS A 58 12.85 16.08 4.48
C HIS A 58 11.44 16.24 3.87
N LEU A 59 10.64 15.18 3.91
CA LEU A 59 9.24 15.24 3.50
C LEU A 59 8.44 16.27 4.34
N TYR A 60 8.58 16.24 5.66
CA TYR A 60 7.82 17.13 6.57
C TYR A 60 8.18 18.61 6.39
N GLU A 61 9.44 18.94 6.18
CA GLU A 61 9.88 20.31 5.87
C GLU A 61 9.19 20.85 4.61
N THR A 62 9.05 20.03 3.59
CA THR A 62 8.34 20.40 2.36
C THR A 62 6.84 20.51 2.58
N LEU A 63 6.24 19.55 3.32
CA LEU A 63 4.81 19.58 3.64
C LEU A 63 4.44 20.82 4.46
N GLU A 64 5.27 21.23 5.42
CA GLU A 64 5.06 22.43 6.25
C GLU A 64 5.03 23.70 5.39
N GLN A 65 5.95 23.83 4.44
CA GLN A 65 6.00 24.98 3.54
C GLN A 65 4.85 25.01 2.53
N LEU A 66 4.38 23.85 2.08
CA LEU A 66 3.23 23.74 1.19
C LEU A 66 1.90 24.02 1.91
N GLY A 67 1.79 23.58 3.16
CA GLY A 67 0.60 23.78 4.00
C GLY A 67 -0.67 23.18 3.40
N GLU A 68 -1.75 23.95 3.34
CA GLU A 68 -3.05 23.50 2.85
C GLU A 68 -3.11 23.16 1.36
N ARG A 69 -2.06 23.47 0.62
CA ARG A 69 -1.95 23.12 -0.82
C ARG A 69 -1.62 21.66 -1.06
N VAL A 70 -1.27 20.89 -0.02
CA VAL A 70 -1.02 19.46 -0.13
C VAL A 70 -2.33 18.71 -0.33
N LEU A 71 -2.44 17.99 -1.44
CA LEU A 71 -3.60 17.13 -1.74
C LEU A 71 -3.38 15.70 -1.29
N TYR A 72 -2.15 15.19 -1.45
CA TYR A 72 -1.77 13.82 -1.09
C TYR A 72 -0.27 13.71 -0.89
N PHE A 73 0.15 12.80 -0.01
CA PHE A 73 1.57 12.41 0.11
C PHE A 73 1.68 10.94 0.54
N ASP A 74 2.74 10.29 0.12
CA ASP A 74 3.05 8.90 0.51
C ASP A 74 4.56 8.69 0.49
N THR A 75 5.15 8.49 1.67
CA THR A 75 6.56 8.14 1.91
C THR A 75 7.58 9.16 1.37
N ASP A 76 7.65 9.31 0.05
CA ASP A 76 8.65 10.09 -0.70
C ASP A 76 8.05 10.87 -1.87
N SER A 77 6.73 10.98 -1.91
CA SER A 77 6.01 11.68 -2.98
C SER A 77 4.95 12.62 -2.44
N ILE A 78 4.72 13.72 -3.15
CA ILE A 78 3.73 14.74 -2.81
C ILE A 78 2.94 15.13 -4.06
N ILE A 79 1.62 15.19 -3.94
CA ILE A 79 0.74 15.83 -4.91
C ILE A 79 0.20 17.10 -4.28
N TYR A 80 0.43 18.22 -4.91
CA TYR A 80 0.07 19.52 -4.35
C TYR A 80 -0.47 20.49 -5.41
N GLN A 81 -1.16 21.53 -4.97
CA GLN A 81 -1.65 22.61 -5.82
C GLN A 81 -0.52 23.62 -6.03
N HIS A 82 -0.07 23.74 -7.29
CA HIS A 82 0.91 24.75 -7.68
C HIS A 82 0.28 26.14 -7.67
N GLU A 83 0.97 27.11 -7.03
CA GLU A 83 0.60 28.51 -7.05
C GLU A 83 1.82 29.36 -7.36
N GLU A 84 1.68 30.27 -8.35
CA GLU A 84 2.75 31.23 -8.67
C GLU A 84 2.98 32.20 -7.50
N GLY A 85 4.23 32.52 -7.24
CA GLY A 85 4.62 33.43 -6.16
C GLY A 85 4.60 32.83 -4.76
N LYS A 86 4.21 31.57 -4.60
CA LYS A 86 4.35 30.82 -3.35
C LYS A 86 5.46 29.79 -3.44
N PHE A 87 5.84 29.23 -2.29
CA PHE A 87 6.81 28.15 -2.25
C PHE A 87 6.34 26.98 -3.11
N ASN A 88 7.18 26.52 -4.01
CA ASN A 88 7.05 25.28 -4.73
C ASN A 88 8.38 24.52 -4.62
N PRO A 89 8.38 23.20 -4.37
CA PRO A 89 9.63 22.45 -4.27
C PRO A 89 10.48 22.61 -5.53
N GLU A 90 11.76 22.86 -5.33
CA GLU A 90 12.71 22.94 -6.45
C GLU A 90 12.95 21.54 -7.03
N ILE A 91 12.79 21.42 -8.34
CA ILE A 91 13.03 20.18 -9.06
C ILE A 91 14.53 20.11 -9.40
N ILE A 92 15.21 19.13 -8.81
CA ILE A 92 16.66 18.97 -8.94
C ILE A 92 16.97 17.53 -9.34
N ASN A 93 17.82 17.36 -10.34
CA ASN A 93 18.23 16.04 -10.82
C ASN A 93 19.47 15.50 -10.04
N SER A 94 19.44 15.59 -8.71
CA SER A 94 20.48 15.10 -7.82
C SER A 94 19.88 14.29 -6.67
N LEU A 95 20.72 13.48 -6.00
CA LEU A 95 20.28 12.70 -4.83
C LEU A 95 19.76 13.64 -3.73
N GLY A 96 18.60 13.34 -3.21
CA GLY A 96 17.88 14.12 -2.20
C GLY A 96 17.05 15.28 -2.77
N GLY A 97 17.08 15.54 -4.09
CA GLY A 97 16.22 16.52 -4.74
C GLY A 97 14.84 15.96 -5.09
N TRP A 98 13.88 16.85 -5.26
CA TRP A 98 12.57 16.49 -5.79
C TRP A 98 12.63 16.32 -7.32
N THR A 99 11.93 15.34 -7.84
CA THR A 99 11.78 15.07 -9.29
C THR A 99 10.33 15.23 -9.71
N ASP A 100 10.11 15.71 -10.94
CA ASP A 100 8.77 15.78 -11.51
C ASP A 100 8.41 14.44 -12.16
N GLU A 101 7.44 13.71 -11.57
CA GLU A 101 6.95 12.43 -12.11
C GLU A 101 5.96 12.61 -13.26
N LEU A 102 5.57 13.82 -13.57
CA LEU A 102 4.62 14.13 -14.65
C LEU A 102 5.31 14.55 -15.95
N ASP A 103 6.65 14.71 -15.94
CA ASP A 103 7.42 15.15 -17.11
C ASP A 103 6.93 16.49 -17.68
N GLY A 104 6.57 17.43 -16.80
CA GLY A 104 6.05 18.75 -17.18
C GLY A 104 4.55 18.80 -17.49
N ASP A 105 3.84 17.67 -17.40
CA ASP A 105 2.37 17.64 -17.50
C ASP A 105 1.72 18.14 -16.20
N ARG A 106 0.41 18.35 -16.18
CA ARG A 106 -0.34 18.83 -15.02
C ARG A 106 -1.51 17.92 -14.69
N ILE A 107 -1.76 17.73 -13.42
CA ILE A 107 -2.99 17.07 -12.95
C ILE A 107 -4.13 18.09 -13.00
N VAL A 108 -5.14 17.80 -13.82
CA VAL A 108 -6.36 18.64 -13.96
C VAL A 108 -7.50 18.12 -13.09
N LYS A 109 -7.46 16.84 -12.71
CA LYS A 109 -8.45 16.25 -11.82
C LYS A 109 -7.77 15.27 -10.87
N PHE A 110 -7.97 15.45 -9.57
CA PHE A 110 -7.45 14.60 -8.53
C PHE A 110 -8.58 14.11 -7.63
N MET A 111 -8.54 12.83 -7.24
CA MET A 111 -9.52 12.17 -6.41
C MET A 111 -8.81 11.26 -5.42
N SER A 112 -9.17 11.33 -4.14
CA SER A 112 -8.59 10.49 -3.09
C SER A 112 -9.65 9.81 -2.25
N GLY A 113 -9.59 8.49 -2.15
CA GLY A 113 -10.37 7.66 -1.22
C GLY A 113 -9.59 7.29 0.04
N GLY A 114 -8.50 8.01 0.34
CA GLY A 114 -7.63 7.77 1.49
C GLY A 114 -6.27 7.16 1.13
N PRO A 115 -5.49 6.70 2.13
CA PRO A 115 -4.12 6.23 1.92
C PRO A 115 -4.04 5.11 0.88
N LYS A 116 -3.17 5.29 -0.13
CA LYS A 116 -2.95 4.35 -1.26
C LYS A 116 -4.21 4.07 -2.10
N ASN A 117 -5.19 4.99 -2.06
CA ASN A 117 -6.39 4.96 -2.87
C ASN A 117 -6.60 6.34 -3.49
N TYR A 118 -6.13 6.56 -4.70
CA TYR A 118 -6.29 7.81 -5.42
C TYR A 118 -6.31 7.60 -6.93
N ALA A 119 -6.85 8.57 -7.62
CA ALA A 119 -6.78 8.64 -9.07
C ALA A 119 -6.57 10.08 -9.51
N TYR A 120 -5.94 10.25 -10.65
CA TYR A 120 -5.82 11.55 -11.30
C TYR A 120 -5.88 11.45 -12.82
N ILE A 121 -6.22 12.58 -13.41
CA ILE A 121 -6.23 12.76 -14.86
C ILE A 121 -5.36 13.98 -15.14
N THR A 122 -4.46 13.88 -16.13
CA THR A 122 -3.58 14.96 -16.54
C THR A 122 -4.16 15.74 -17.71
N GLU A 123 -3.59 16.92 -17.98
CA GLU A 123 -3.97 17.78 -19.10
C GLU A 123 -3.78 17.09 -20.46
N SER A 124 -2.74 16.27 -20.61
CA SER A 124 -2.51 15.44 -21.79
C SER A 124 -3.49 14.28 -21.96
N GLY A 125 -4.39 14.05 -20.98
CA GLY A 125 -5.37 12.96 -20.97
C GLY A 125 -4.86 11.64 -20.40
N LYS A 126 -3.63 11.59 -19.84
CA LYS A 126 -3.15 10.41 -19.13
C LYS A 126 -3.95 10.23 -17.84
N SER A 127 -4.40 9.02 -17.58
CA SER A 127 -5.11 8.68 -16.35
C SER A 127 -4.33 7.68 -15.52
N VAL A 128 -4.30 7.90 -14.21
CA VAL A 128 -3.66 7.02 -13.24
C VAL A 128 -4.65 6.70 -12.14
N CYS A 129 -4.75 5.43 -11.76
CA CYS A 129 -5.54 4.98 -10.64
C CYS A 129 -4.68 4.05 -9.77
N LYS A 130 -4.65 4.32 -8.47
CA LYS A 130 -3.94 3.52 -7.47
C LYS A 130 -4.92 3.12 -6.38
N VAL A 131 -5.05 1.82 -6.15
CA VAL A 131 -5.93 1.27 -5.11
C VAL A 131 -5.22 0.19 -4.31
N LYS A 132 -5.34 0.24 -2.99
CA LYS A 132 -4.71 -0.77 -2.13
C LYS A 132 -5.44 -2.10 -2.22
N GLY A 133 -4.70 -3.21 -2.16
CA GLY A 133 -5.25 -4.57 -2.08
C GLY A 133 -5.63 -5.20 -3.41
N LEU A 134 -5.63 -4.44 -4.49
CA LEU A 134 -5.87 -4.95 -5.84
C LEU A 134 -4.62 -4.86 -6.71
N THR A 135 -4.43 -5.84 -7.57
CA THR A 135 -3.44 -5.77 -8.64
C THR A 135 -4.14 -5.26 -9.90
N LEU A 136 -3.89 -4.01 -10.28
CA LEU A 136 -4.50 -3.41 -11.46
C LEU A 136 -3.77 -3.89 -12.72
N ASN A 137 -4.08 -5.12 -13.16
CA ASN A 137 -3.75 -5.56 -14.51
C ASN A 137 -4.73 -4.93 -15.52
N TYR A 138 -4.51 -5.12 -16.81
CA TYR A 138 -5.33 -4.53 -17.87
C TYR A 138 -6.85 -4.69 -17.64
N ARG A 139 -7.31 -5.90 -17.25
CA ARG A 139 -8.74 -6.15 -16.98
C ARG A 139 -9.24 -5.45 -15.73
N ALA A 140 -8.45 -5.48 -14.66
CA ALA A 140 -8.82 -4.82 -13.42
C ALA A 140 -8.84 -3.30 -13.57
N SER A 141 -7.93 -2.70 -14.36
CA SER A 141 -7.89 -1.27 -14.59
C SER A 141 -9.06 -0.75 -15.44
N THR A 142 -9.66 -1.60 -16.27
CA THR A 142 -10.91 -1.21 -16.99
C THR A 142 -12.14 -1.20 -16.07
N ILE A 143 -12.12 -1.96 -14.98
CA ILE A 143 -13.20 -2.01 -13.98
C ILE A 143 -12.99 -0.95 -12.91
N VAL A 144 -11.76 -0.85 -12.38
CA VAL A 144 -11.36 0.13 -11.36
C VAL A 144 -10.66 1.29 -12.07
N SER A 145 -11.45 2.14 -12.67
CA SER A 145 -11.00 3.34 -13.39
C SER A 145 -11.13 4.60 -12.52
N PRO A 146 -10.57 5.75 -12.91
CA PRO A 146 -10.81 7.03 -12.24
C PRO A 146 -12.29 7.35 -12.08
N GLU A 147 -13.10 7.09 -13.12
CA GLU A 147 -14.55 7.32 -13.10
C GLU A 147 -15.26 6.40 -12.11
N ALA A 148 -14.82 5.14 -12.00
CA ALA A 148 -15.36 4.22 -11.01
C ALA A 148 -15.02 4.68 -9.58
N LEU A 149 -13.80 5.15 -9.35
CA LEU A 149 -13.41 5.73 -8.06
C LEU A 149 -14.21 7.00 -7.73
N GLU A 150 -14.45 7.85 -8.72
CA GLU A 150 -15.29 9.05 -8.55
C GLU A 150 -16.72 8.69 -8.12
N LYS A 151 -17.33 7.69 -8.77
CA LYS A 151 -18.67 7.20 -8.39
C LYS A 151 -18.71 6.64 -6.98
N MET A 152 -17.66 5.95 -6.55
CA MET A 152 -17.55 5.48 -5.17
C MET A 152 -17.44 6.63 -4.17
N LEU A 153 -16.69 7.68 -4.50
CA LEU A 153 -16.56 8.87 -3.66
C LEU A 153 -17.87 9.65 -3.55
N LYS A 154 -18.69 9.65 -4.61
CA LYS A 154 -20.03 10.24 -4.62
C LYS A 154 -21.11 9.33 -4.00
N GLU A 155 -20.71 8.16 -3.48
CA GLU A 155 -21.62 7.16 -2.88
C GLU A 155 -22.65 6.59 -3.87
N GLU A 156 -22.37 6.69 -5.17
CA GLU A 156 -23.21 6.06 -6.21
C GLU A 156 -22.96 4.55 -6.32
N ILE A 157 -21.75 4.09 -5.89
CA ILE A 157 -21.34 2.69 -5.89
C ILE A 157 -20.58 2.42 -4.58
N ASP A 158 -21.00 1.40 -3.85
CA ASP A 158 -20.34 1.01 -2.58
C ASP A 158 -19.22 -0.01 -2.77
N ILE A 159 -19.39 -0.93 -3.70
CA ILE A 159 -18.51 -2.08 -3.89
C ILE A 159 -18.24 -2.32 -5.38
N ILE A 160 -16.98 -2.52 -5.71
CA ILE A 160 -16.56 -2.98 -7.04
C ILE A 160 -15.97 -4.40 -6.91
N ASN A 161 -16.52 -5.35 -7.68
CA ASN A 161 -16.01 -6.72 -7.72
C ASN A 161 -15.00 -6.87 -8.86
N VAL A 162 -13.79 -7.35 -8.54
CA VAL A 162 -12.73 -7.60 -9.51
C VAL A 162 -12.36 -9.07 -9.50
N THR A 163 -12.60 -9.77 -10.62
CA THR A 163 -12.29 -11.20 -10.75
C THR A 163 -10.98 -11.40 -11.50
N TYR A 164 -10.07 -12.12 -10.87
CA TYR A 164 -8.81 -12.60 -11.43
C TYR A 164 -9.00 -14.05 -11.83
N PRO A 165 -9.13 -14.39 -13.13
CA PRO A 165 -9.46 -15.75 -13.57
C PRO A 165 -8.34 -16.75 -13.31
N LYS A 166 -7.09 -16.26 -13.20
CA LYS A 166 -5.88 -17.07 -12.95
C LYS A 166 -5.09 -16.43 -11.81
N TYR A 167 -5.51 -16.68 -10.59
CA TYR A 167 -4.78 -16.24 -9.40
C TYR A 167 -3.95 -17.40 -8.87
N ILE A 168 -2.65 -17.16 -8.65
CA ILE A 168 -1.74 -18.14 -8.08
C ILE A 168 -2.04 -18.26 -6.59
N HIS A 169 -2.46 -19.43 -6.17
CA HIS A 169 -2.78 -19.76 -4.79
C HIS A 169 -1.86 -20.86 -4.26
N ARG A 170 -1.34 -20.67 -3.06
CA ARG A 170 -0.62 -21.71 -2.33
C ARG A 170 -1.61 -22.44 -1.45
N THR A 171 -1.76 -23.74 -1.66
CA THR A 171 -2.66 -24.58 -0.87
C THR A 171 -2.05 -24.88 0.51
N ARG A 172 -2.87 -25.39 1.42
CA ARG A 172 -2.38 -25.86 2.73
C ARG A 172 -1.39 -27.02 2.61
N GLN A 173 -1.49 -27.83 1.56
CA GLN A 173 -0.54 -28.91 1.23
C GLN A 173 0.74 -28.43 0.59
N HIS A 174 1.03 -27.11 0.61
CA HIS A 174 2.20 -26.51 0.00
C HIS A 174 2.33 -26.68 -1.53
N THR A 175 1.25 -27.06 -2.20
CA THR A 175 1.19 -27.05 -3.66
C THR A 175 0.78 -25.68 -4.18
N VAL A 176 1.13 -25.39 -5.43
CA VAL A 176 0.75 -24.16 -6.11
C VAL A 176 -0.34 -24.49 -7.12
N GLN A 177 -1.45 -23.79 -7.01
CA GLN A 177 -2.59 -23.95 -7.93
C GLN A 177 -2.99 -22.59 -8.51
N THR A 178 -3.62 -22.62 -9.66
CA THR A 178 -4.20 -21.44 -10.29
C THR A 178 -5.70 -21.54 -10.24
N LEU A 179 -6.32 -20.68 -9.43
CA LEU A 179 -7.76 -20.64 -9.20
C LEU A 179 -8.32 -19.25 -9.50
N PRO A 180 -9.59 -19.13 -9.89
CA PRO A 180 -10.23 -17.82 -9.98
C PRO A 180 -10.40 -17.22 -8.58
N LEU A 181 -10.11 -15.92 -8.45
CA LEU A 181 -10.29 -15.15 -7.22
C LEU A 181 -11.07 -13.88 -7.52
N THR A 182 -12.18 -13.67 -6.82
CA THR A 182 -12.90 -12.39 -6.85
C THR A 182 -12.59 -11.61 -5.58
N LYS A 183 -12.07 -10.39 -5.75
CA LYS A 183 -11.84 -9.44 -4.67
C LYS A 183 -12.89 -8.33 -4.74
N GLN A 184 -13.38 -7.94 -3.57
CA GLN A 184 -14.25 -6.78 -3.41
C GLN A 184 -13.42 -5.57 -3.05
N TYR A 185 -13.55 -4.51 -3.81
CA TYR A 185 -12.97 -3.22 -3.50
C TYR A 185 -14.04 -2.28 -2.97
N ARG A 186 -13.73 -1.64 -1.86
CA ARG A 186 -14.51 -0.56 -1.25
C ARG A 186 -13.58 0.46 -0.61
N ILE A 187 -14.01 1.69 -0.54
CA ILE A 187 -13.32 2.73 0.21
C ILE A 187 -13.62 2.50 1.70
N VAL A 188 -12.56 2.35 2.49
CA VAL A 188 -12.67 2.12 3.94
C VAL A 188 -11.82 3.15 4.66
N TYR A 189 -12.44 3.88 5.57
CA TYR A 189 -11.79 4.89 6.41
C TYR A 189 -11.28 4.25 7.72
N ASP A 190 -10.34 3.32 7.60
CA ASP A 190 -9.74 2.60 8.74
C ASP A 190 -8.64 3.38 9.47
N LYS A 191 -8.13 4.45 8.85
CA LYS A 191 -7.07 5.31 9.41
C LYS A 191 -7.48 6.76 9.60
N ARG A 192 -8.65 7.13 9.12
CA ARG A 192 -9.20 8.48 9.21
C ARG A 192 -10.69 8.41 9.45
N GLN A 193 -11.17 9.28 10.31
CA GLN A 193 -12.60 9.47 10.55
C GLN A 193 -13.15 10.49 9.54
N ARG A 194 -14.24 10.17 8.86
CA ARG A 194 -14.97 11.13 8.02
C ARG A 194 -15.80 12.05 8.91
N ILE A 195 -15.61 13.36 8.76
CA ILE A 195 -16.31 14.38 9.54
C ILE A 195 -17.49 14.95 8.76
N SER A 196 -17.29 15.24 7.50
CA SER A 196 -18.30 15.78 6.58
C SER A 196 -17.94 15.43 5.15
N ASP A 197 -18.72 15.89 4.16
CA ASP A 197 -18.44 15.67 2.76
C ASP A 197 -16.99 16.03 2.43
N TYR A 198 -16.22 15.02 1.98
CA TYR A 198 -14.82 15.13 1.59
C TYR A 198 -13.81 15.55 2.69
N ARG A 199 -14.24 15.85 3.92
CA ARG A 199 -13.36 16.19 5.03
C ARG A 199 -13.15 15.01 5.96
N THR A 200 -11.89 14.69 6.24
CA THR A 200 -11.50 13.60 7.14
C THR A 200 -10.47 14.08 8.15
N LEU A 201 -10.47 13.47 9.34
CA LEU A 201 -9.45 13.64 10.37
C LEU A 201 -8.79 12.30 10.70
N PRO A 202 -7.53 12.27 11.16
CA PRO A 202 -6.92 11.06 11.70
C PRO A 202 -7.72 10.51 12.87
N TYR A 203 -7.70 9.19 13.07
CA TYR A 203 -8.26 8.63 14.30
C TYR A 203 -7.48 9.12 15.53
N GLY A 204 -8.21 9.46 16.59
CA GLY A 204 -7.64 9.98 17.83
C GLY A 204 -7.42 11.48 17.86
N PHE A 205 -7.92 12.20 16.86
CA PHE A 205 -7.83 13.65 16.78
C PHE A 205 -9.14 14.28 17.30
#